data_0b2cd828d7d350d61a2c1392bfcd61fd
#
_entry.id   0b2cd828d7d350d61a2c1392bfcd61fd
#
_cell.length_a   1.000
_cell.length_b   1.000
_cell.length_c   1.000
_cell.angle_alpha   90.00
_cell.angle_beta   90.00
_cell.angle_gamma   90.00
#
_symmetry.space_group_name_H-M   'P 1'
#
loop_
_entity.id
_entity.type
_entity.pdbx_description
1 polymer ?
#
loop_
_entity_poly.entity_id
_entity_poly.type
_entity_poly.pdbx_seq_one_letter_code
_entity_poly.pdbx_strand_id
1 'polypeptide(L)'
;MPVKNRFAELQKEISEWRHDIHQHPEILFDTHRTSALVKDKLKEFGCDQVIDGIGKTGVVGVINGQTNQSSKVIGLRADMDALPINEETGLDYSSKIPGAMHACGHDGHTSMLLGAAKYLCETRNFDGQAVVIFQPAEEGGGGGLEMCKDGMMENFKIDEVYGMHNWPGVELGKFAIRSGPFFAASDFIEATISG
;
A
#
# COMPACT_ATOMS: atom_id res chain seq x y z
N MET A 1 1.22 -18.87 16.11
CA MET A 1 -0.26 -18.93 15.93
C MET A 1 -0.58 -19.11 14.45
N PRO A 2 -1.57 -19.93 14.06
CA PRO A 2 -1.96 -20.03 12.66
C PRO A 2 -2.40 -18.67 12.08
N VAL A 3 -2.02 -18.39 10.84
CA VAL A 3 -2.26 -17.11 10.16
C VAL A 3 -3.72 -16.65 10.28
N LYS A 4 -4.68 -17.52 9.94
CA LYS A 4 -6.12 -17.18 9.97
C LYS A 4 -6.60 -16.72 11.35
N ASN A 5 -6.15 -17.38 12.43
CA ASN A 5 -6.57 -17.03 13.79
C ASN A 5 -6.01 -15.66 14.18
N ARG A 6 -4.73 -15.40 13.83
CA ARG A 6 -4.11 -14.11 14.15
C ARG A 6 -4.78 -12.95 13.43
N PHE A 7 -5.12 -13.12 12.13
CA PHE A 7 -5.84 -12.09 11.39
C PHE A 7 -7.26 -11.86 11.90
N ALA A 8 -7.95 -12.89 12.39
CA ALA A 8 -9.25 -12.72 13.05
C ALA A 8 -9.15 -11.84 14.32
N GLU A 9 -8.06 -11.98 15.08
CA GLU A 9 -7.81 -11.11 16.24
C GLU A 9 -7.44 -9.69 15.86
N LEU A 10 -6.70 -9.50 14.75
CA LEU A 10 -6.27 -8.20 14.25
C LEU A 10 -7.37 -7.45 13.47
N GLN A 11 -8.46 -8.11 13.09
CA GLN A 11 -9.47 -7.55 12.20
C GLN A 11 -9.99 -6.18 12.66
N LYS A 12 -10.30 -6.04 13.96
CA LYS A 12 -10.81 -4.78 14.52
C LYS A 12 -9.78 -3.67 14.36
N GLU A 13 -8.53 -3.92 14.75
CA GLU A 13 -7.45 -2.95 14.68
C GLU A 13 -7.16 -2.53 13.22
N ILE A 14 -7.11 -3.48 12.28
CA ILE A 14 -6.92 -3.21 10.85
C ILE A 14 -8.08 -2.37 10.29
N SER A 15 -9.33 -2.66 10.73
CA SER A 15 -10.49 -1.88 10.31
C SER A 15 -10.45 -0.45 10.86
N GLU A 16 -9.97 -0.25 12.09
CA GLU A 16 -9.77 1.07 12.69
C GLU A 16 -8.74 1.89 11.91
N TRP A 17 -7.62 1.29 11.49
CA TRP A 17 -6.64 1.96 10.62
C TRP A 17 -7.25 2.34 9.27
N ARG A 18 -8.00 1.42 8.66
CA ARG A 18 -8.69 1.69 7.40
C ARG A 18 -9.65 2.87 7.53
N HIS A 19 -10.51 2.88 8.56
CA HIS A 19 -11.48 3.96 8.77
C HIS A 19 -10.79 5.29 9.05
N ASP A 20 -9.67 5.30 9.77
CA ASP A 20 -8.89 6.51 10.01
C ASP A 20 -8.28 7.06 8.72
N ILE A 21 -7.68 6.21 7.87
CA ILE A 21 -7.15 6.61 6.56
C ILE A 21 -8.29 7.09 5.66
N HIS A 22 -9.41 6.38 5.60
CA HIS A 22 -10.58 6.73 4.79
C HIS A 22 -11.15 8.11 5.13
N GLN A 23 -11.18 8.47 6.41
CA GLN A 23 -11.65 9.77 6.87
C GLN A 23 -10.71 10.93 6.50
N HIS A 24 -9.45 10.66 6.19
CA HIS A 24 -8.43 11.65 5.94
C HIS A 24 -7.71 11.39 4.61
N PRO A 25 -8.44 11.35 3.48
CA PRO A 25 -7.84 11.07 2.18
C PRO A 25 -6.88 12.17 1.75
N GLU A 26 -5.76 11.76 1.18
CA GLU A 26 -4.71 12.63 0.66
C GLU A 26 -4.47 12.28 -0.81
N ILE A 27 -4.26 13.28 -1.67
CA ILE A 27 -4.23 13.11 -3.12
C ILE A 27 -2.79 13.03 -3.64
N LEU A 28 -2.51 12.08 -4.53
CA LEU A 28 -1.23 11.91 -5.22
C LEU A 28 -0.04 11.88 -4.26
N PHE A 29 0.88 12.85 -4.37
CA PHE A 29 2.08 12.94 -3.54
C PHE A 29 1.85 13.62 -2.17
N ASP A 30 0.68 14.18 -1.93
CA ASP A 30 0.39 14.86 -0.66
C ASP A 30 0.00 13.89 0.49
N THR A 31 0.44 12.64 0.40
CA THR A 31 0.15 11.57 1.37
C THR A 31 0.98 11.68 2.67
N HIS A 32 1.20 12.88 3.17
CA HIS A 32 2.08 13.13 4.31
C HIS A 32 1.59 12.52 5.62
N ARG A 33 0.27 12.63 5.90
CA ARG A 33 -0.35 12.06 7.10
C ARG A 33 -0.35 10.54 7.07
N THR A 34 -0.77 9.97 5.94
CA THR A 34 -0.81 8.52 5.74
C THR A 34 0.59 7.93 5.82
N SER A 35 1.58 8.57 5.20
CA SER A 35 2.99 8.16 5.29
C SER A 35 3.52 8.19 6.72
N ALA A 36 3.19 9.23 7.50
CA ALA A 36 3.58 9.31 8.90
C ALA A 36 2.95 8.18 9.72
N LEU A 37 1.64 7.91 9.55
CA LEU A 37 0.95 6.80 10.20
C LEU A 37 1.61 5.46 9.87
N VAL A 38 1.87 5.20 8.59
CA VAL A 38 2.51 3.96 8.11
C VAL A 38 3.90 3.82 8.74
N LYS A 39 4.73 4.85 8.67
CA LYS A 39 6.07 4.88 9.26
C LYS A 39 6.05 4.53 10.75
N ASP A 40 5.14 5.16 11.50
CA ASP A 40 5.03 4.96 12.94
C ASP A 40 4.56 3.53 13.26
N LYS A 41 3.59 3.00 12.51
CA LYS A 41 3.14 1.61 12.66
C LYS A 41 4.24 0.59 12.34
N LEU A 42 4.99 0.78 11.27
CA LEU A 42 6.09 -0.12 10.92
C LEU A 42 7.19 -0.14 12.00
N LYS A 43 7.48 1.02 12.61
CA LYS A 43 8.40 1.09 13.75
C LYS A 43 7.83 0.39 15.00
N GLU A 44 6.56 0.63 15.31
CA GLU A 44 5.84 -0.03 16.41
C GLU A 44 5.87 -1.56 16.27
N PHE A 45 5.69 -2.09 15.05
CA PHE A 45 5.72 -3.53 14.76
C PHE A 45 7.12 -4.14 14.86
N GLY A 46 8.16 -3.33 14.87
CA GLY A 46 9.54 -3.78 14.95
C GLY A 46 10.13 -4.21 13.60
N CYS A 47 9.80 -3.51 12.51
CA CYS A 47 10.53 -3.66 11.25
C CYS A 47 12.03 -3.36 11.47
N ASP A 48 12.89 -4.12 10.81
CA ASP A 48 14.35 -3.98 10.97
C ASP A 48 14.88 -2.64 10.41
N GLN A 49 14.22 -2.15 9.37
CA GLN A 49 14.44 -0.81 8.80
C GLN A 49 13.10 -0.19 8.41
N VAL A 50 12.98 1.12 8.57
CA VAL A 50 11.86 1.91 8.08
C VAL A 50 12.39 3.19 7.49
N ILE A 51 12.17 3.40 6.20
CA ILE A 51 12.67 4.54 5.43
C ILE A 51 11.47 5.23 4.79
N ASP A 52 11.36 6.52 5.01
CA ASP A 52 10.34 7.38 4.40
C ASP A 52 10.95 8.37 3.40
N GLY A 53 10.11 9.00 2.61
CA GLY A 53 10.52 9.97 1.61
C GLY A 53 10.97 9.39 0.27
N ILE A 54 10.84 8.08 0.05
CA ILE A 54 11.14 7.43 -1.23
C ILE A 54 10.00 7.75 -2.20
N GLY A 55 10.32 8.28 -3.37
CA GLY A 55 9.28 8.79 -4.29
C GLY A 55 8.47 9.92 -3.65
N LYS A 56 9.13 10.83 -2.93
CA LYS A 56 8.62 11.98 -2.18
C LYS A 56 7.98 11.61 -0.85
N THR A 57 6.88 10.87 -0.83
CA THR A 57 6.13 10.54 0.39
C THR A 57 5.97 9.03 0.61
N GLY A 58 6.60 8.18 -0.22
CA GLY A 58 6.56 6.74 -0.04
C GLY A 58 7.29 6.27 1.20
N VAL A 59 6.88 5.13 1.74
CA VAL A 59 7.46 4.49 2.92
C VAL A 59 7.82 3.06 2.60
N VAL A 60 9.01 2.63 3.01
CA VAL A 60 9.48 1.26 2.86
C VAL A 60 9.89 0.70 4.21
N GLY A 61 9.40 -0.50 4.53
CA GLY A 61 9.82 -1.26 5.71
C GLY A 61 10.50 -2.56 5.32
N VAL A 62 11.58 -2.93 6.00
CA VAL A 62 12.30 -4.19 5.81
C VAL A 62 12.06 -5.09 7.00
N ILE A 63 11.73 -6.35 6.74
CA ILE A 63 11.48 -7.38 7.74
C ILE A 63 12.34 -8.59 7.41
N ASN A 64 13.28 -8.93 8.28
CA ASN A 64 14.12 -10.10 8.12
C ASN A 64 13.38 -11.34 8.60
N GLY A 65 13.46 -12.43 7.83
CA GLY A 65 13.02 -13.74 8.27
C GLY A 65 13.92 -14.33 9.35
N GLN A 66 13.53 -15.49 9.87
CA GLN A 66 14.36 -16.25 10.86
C GLN A 66 15.66 -16.74 10.26
N THR A 67 15.69 -16.97 8.95
CA THR A 67 16.86 -17.40 8.19
C THR A 67 17.00 -16.59 6.90
N ASN A 68 18.17 -16.60 6.29
CA ASN A 68 18.43 -15.94 5.01
C ASN A 68 19.29 -16.85 4.11
N GLN A 69 18.92 -18.11 3.99
CA GLN A 69 19.69 -19.09 3.18
C GLN A 69 19.44 -18.90 1.69
N SER A 70 18.22 -18.54 1.31
CA SER A 70 17.84 -18.27 -0.07
C SER A 70 18.36 -16.92 -0.58
N SER A 71 18.65 -15.99 0.32
CA SER A 71 18.93 -14.59 0.01
C SER A 71 17.83 -13.89 -0.81
N LYS A 72 16.61 -14.44 -0.80
CA LYS A 72 15.45 -13.90 -1.53
C LYS A 72 14.86 -12.68 -0.83
N VAL A 73 14.51 -11.69 -1.63
CA VAL A 73 13.84 -10.46 -1.18
C VAL A 73 12.54 -10.27 -1.93
N ILE A 74 11.43 -10.34 -1.21
CA ILE A 74 10.08 -10.18 -1.76
C ILE A 74 9.50 -8.83 -1.37
N GLY A 75 9.13 -8.02 -2.36
CA GLY A 75 8.39 -6.78 -2.19
C GLY A 75 6.89 -7.04 -2.08
N LEU A 76 6.24 -6.44 -1.09
CA LEU A 76 4.78 -6.41 -0.94
C LEU A 76 4.34 -4.95 -1.03
N ARG A 77 3.46 -4.62 -2.00
CA ARG A 77 3.11 -3.24 -2.35
C ARG A 77 1.64 -2.93 -2.04
N ALA A 78 1.43 -1.77 -1.45
CA ALA A 78 0.14 -1.08 -1.40
C ALA A 78 0.31 0.38 -1.83
N ASP A 79 -0.73 0.93 -2.43
CA ASP A 79 -0.87 2.36 -2.73
C ASP A 79 -1.52 3.10 -1.56
N MET A 80 -1.30 4.43 -1.49
CA MET A 80 -1.76 5.23 -0.34
C MET A 80 -2.67 6.41 -0.72
N ASP A 81 -2.64 6.85 -1.98
CA ASP A 81 -3.32 8.06 -2.41
C ASP A 81 -4.81 7.87 -2.67
N ALA A 82 -5.54 8.97 -2.63
CA ALA A 82 -6.98 9.06 -2.84
C ALA A 82 -7.29 9.83 -4.14
N LEU A 83 -8.58 9.83 -4.51
CA LEU A 83 -9.10 10.50 -5.68
C LEU A 83 -9.71 11.86 -5.35
N PRO A 84 -9.65 12.86 -6.27
CA PRO A 84 -10.28 14.17 -6.11
C PRO A 84 -11.81 14.09 -6.37
N ILE A 85 -12.52 13.37 -5.54
CA ILE A 85 -13.96 13.09 -5.64
C ILE A 85 -14.64 13.44 -4.32
N ASN A 86 -15.82 14.08 -4.35
CA ASN A 86 -16.63 14.23 -3.17
C ASN A 86 -17.27 12.90 -2.77
N GLU A 87 -17.15 12.53 -1.51
CA GLU A 87 -17.80 11.34 -1.00
C GLU A 87 -19.27 11.58 -0.69
N GLU A 88 -20.14 10.70 -1.17
CA GLU A 88 -21.59 10.72 -0.95
C GLU A 88 -22.13 9.42 -0.34
N THR A 89 -21.27 8.61 0.29
CA THR A 89 -21.63 7.28 0.83
C THR A 89 -22.52 7.37 2.07
N GLY A 90 -22.40 8.43 2.87
CA GLY A 90 -23.11 8.58 4.14
C GLY A 90 -22.67 7.61 5.24
N LEU A 91 -21.47 7.02 5.12
CA LEU A 91 -20.90 6.13 6.13
C LEU A 91 -20.41 6.91 7.36
N ASP A 92 -20.44 6.28 8.52
CA ASP A 92 -19.97 6.89 9.78
C ASP A 92 -18.47 7.29 9.73
N TYR A 93 -17.72 6.66 8.86
CA TYR A 93 -16.29 6.92 8.61
C TYR A 93 -16.04 7.59 7.25
N SER A 94 -17.02 8.27 6.68
CA SER A 94 -16.84 9.04 5.43
C SER A 94 -15.74 10.08 5.55
N SER A 95 -15.19 10.47 4.40
CA SER A 95 -14.16 11.50 4.28
C SER A 95 -14.54 12.79 5.03
N LYS A 96 -13.60 13.33 5.78
CA LYS A 96 -13.69 14.65 6.43
C LYS A 96 -13.07 15.75 5.58
N ILE A 97 -12.53 15.40 4.41
CA ILE A 97 -11.83 16.31 3.51
C ILE A 97 -12.72 16.54 2.27
N PRO A 98 -13.36 17.69 2.14
CA PRO A 98 -14.17 18.00 0.97
C PRO A 98 -13.35 17.89 -0.33
N GLY A 99 -13.92 17.23 -1.33
CA GLY A 99 -13.26 17.04 -2.63
C GLY A 99 -12.23 15.92 -2.68
N ALA A 100 -12.10 15.10 -1.63
CA ALA A 100 -11.22 13.93 -1.64
C ALA A 100 -11.91 12.70 -1.04
N MET A 101 -11.69 11.52 -1.63
CA MET A 101 -12.25 10.25 -1.20
C MET A 101 -11.33 9.08 -1.57
N HIS A 102 -11.19 8.11 -0.70
CA HIS A 102 -10.61 6.81 -1.03
C HIS A 102 -11.59 5.94 -1.85
N ALA A 103 -11.93 6.41 -3.07
CA ALA A 103 -12.89 5.73 -3.93
C ALA A 103 -12.33 4.51 -4.65
N CYS A 104 -11.01 4.40 -4.76
CA CYS A 104 -10.32 3.23 -5.34
C CYS A 104 -9.98 2.15 -4.31
N GLY A 105 -10.08 2.46 -3.01
CA GLY A 105 -9.87 1.48 -1.92
C GLY A 105 -8.43 1.36 -1.43
N HIS A 106 -7.58 2.35 -1.71
CA HIS A 106 -6.18 2.37 -1.27
C HIS A 106 -6.04 2.45 0.27
N ASP A 107 -7.05 2.97 0.97
CA ASP A 107 -7.20 2.87 2.44
C ASP A 107 -7.22 1.41 2.92
N GLY A 108 -7.93 0.55 2.18
CA GLY A 108 -7.96 -0.88 2.41
C GLY A 108 -6.64 -1.57 2.09
N HIS A 109 -6.01 -1.23 0.94
CA HIS A 109 -4.73 -1.79 0.55
C HIS A 109 -3.63 -1.47 1.57
N THR A 110 -3.52 -0.21 1.97
CA THR A 110 -2.58 0.25 3.01
C THR A 110 -2.81 -0.50 4.33
N SER A 111 -4.06 -0.60 4.79
CA SER A 111 -4.39 -1.26 6.05
C SER A 111 -4.13 -2.76 6.03
N MET A 112 -4.42 -3.43 4.90
CA MET A 112 -4.10 -4.85 4.71
C MET A 112 -2.59 -5.10 4.75
N LEU A 113 -1.79 -4.25 4.10
CA LEU A 113 -0.34 -4.38 4.10
C LEU A 113 0.26 -4.08 5.49
N LEU A 114 -0.28 -3.13 6.24
CA LEU A 114 0.07 -2.90 7.65
C LEU A 114 -0.21 -4.14 8.50
N GLY A 115 -1.38 -4.78 8.32
CA GLY A 115 -1.72 -6.03 9.00
C GLY A 115 -0.75 -7.17 8.66
N ALA A 116 -0.38 -7.30 7.39
CA ALA A 116 0.61 -8.27 6.93
C ALA A 116 1.99 -7.99 7.55
N ALA A 117 2.44 -6.73 7.55
CA ALA A 117 3.71 -6.32 8.15
C ALA A 117 3.76 -6.64 9.64
N LYS A 118 2.68 -6.34 10.40
CA LYS A 118 2.57 -6.68 11.82
C LYS A 118 2.74 -8.18 12.04
N TYR A 119 2.00 -9.01 11.30
CA TYR A 119 2.11 -10.47 11.39
C TYR A 119 3.51 -10.99 11.05
N LEU A 120 4.12 -10.47 9.98
CA LEU A 120 5.47 -10.86 9.56
C LEU A 120 6.51 -10.49 10.63
N CYS A 121 6.41 -9.30 11.23
CA CYS A 121 7.28 -8.88 12.33
C CYS A 121 7.12 -9.75 13.59
N GLU A 122 5.87 -10.11 13.93
CA GLU A 122 5.58 -10.94 15.09
C GLU A 122 6.13 -12.37 14.97
N THR A 123 6.08 -12.93 13.76
CA THR A 123 6.39 -14.35 13.56
C THR A 123 7.76 -14.61 12.96
N ARG A 124 8.15 -13.78 12.00
CA ARG A 124 9.38 -13.92 11.20
C ARG A 124 9.59 -15.33 10.62
N ASN A 125 8.52 -16.12 10.51
CA ASN A 125 8.55 -17.53 10.13
C ASN A 125 8.66 -17.69 8.60
N PHE A 126 9.75 -17.16 8.03
CA PHE A 126 10.12 -17.27 6.62
C PHE A 126 11.64 -17.18 6.44
N ASP A 127 12.13 -17.52 5.25
CA ASP A 127 13.52 -17.39 4.85
C ASP A 127 13.70 -16.21 3.89
N GLY A 128 14.78 -15.43 4.06
CA GLY A 128 15.04 -14.22 3.28
C GLY A 128 14.46 -12.95 3.91
N GLN A 129 14.03 -12.00 3.08
CA GLN A 129 13.51 -10.71 3.50
C GLN A 129 12.14 -10.42 2.87
N ALA A 130 11.26 -9.78 3.63
CA ALA A 130 10.07 -9.13 3.12
C ALA A 130 10.27 -7.60 3.17
N VAL A 131 10.01 -6.92 2.04
CA VAL A 131 10.07 -5.48 1.91
C VAL A 131 8.65 -4.99 1.68
N VAL A 132 8.08 -4.28 2.66
CA VAL A 132 6.74 -3.69 2.53
C VAL A 132 6.85 -2.29 1.95
N ILE A 133 6.12 -2.03 0.87
CA ILE A 133 6.23 -0.83 0.04
C ILE A 133 4.89 -0.11 0.06
N PHE A 134 4.87 1.10 0.61
CA PHE A 134 3.71 1.98 0.63
C PHE A 134 3.95 3.11 -0.38
N GLN A 135 3.25 3.02 -1.51
CA GLN A 135 3.46 3.86 -2.67
C GLN A 135 2.50 5.05 -2.68
N PRO A 136 2.97 6.29 -2.87
CA PRO A 136 2.11 7.45 -3.16
C PRO A 136 1.76 7.51 -4.65
N ALA A 137 0.81 8.38 -5.00
CA ALA A 137 0.55 8.87 -6.36
C ALA A 137 0.39 7.76 -7.41
N GLU A 138 -0.42 6.75 -7.13
CA GLU A 138 -0.80 5.72 -8.11
C GLU A 138 -1.75 6.31 -9.15
N GLU A 139 -2.71 7.14 -8.72
CA GLU A 139 -3.84 7.67 -9.52
C GLU A 139 -3.48 8.71 -10.59
N GLY A 140 -2.20 8.99 -10.81
CA GLY A 140 -1.80 9.91 -11.88
C GLY A 140 -0.43 10.56 -11.74
N GLY A 141 0.25 10.35 -10.64
CA GLY A 141 1.57 10.96 -10.38
C GLY A 141 2.77 10.09 -10.73
N GLY A 142 2.56 8.80 -11.05
CA GLY A 142 3.64 7.87 -11.34
C GLY A 142 4.53 7.55 -10.13
N GLY A 143 3.96 7.52 -8.92
CA GLY A 143 4.70 7.34 -7.66
C GLY A 143 5.57 6.10 -7.63
N GLY A 144 5.12 5.00 -8.23
CA GLY A 144 5.95 3.79 -8.36
C GLY A 144 7.23 4.03 -9.17
N LEU A 145 7.12 4.78 -10.27
CA LEU A 145 8.29 5.18 -11.08
C LEU A 145 9.24 6.09 -10.30
N GLU A 146 8.69 7.07 -9.55
CA GLU A 146 9.51 7.95 -8.72
C GLU A 146 10.25 7.16 -7.61
N MET A 147 9.58 6.20 -6.96
CA MET A 147 10.23 5.31 -5.99
C MET A 147 11.36 4.48 -6.63
N CYS A 148 11.15 3.98 -7.85
CA CYS A 148 12.21 3.26 -8.60
C CYS A 148 13.37 4.19 -8.97
N LYS A 149 13.11 5.45 -9.39
CA LYS A 149 14.16 6.44 -9.67
C LYS A 149 15.00 6.77 -8.44
N ASP A 150 14.40 6.75 -7.25
CA ASP A 150 15.10 6.90 -5.97
C ASP A 150 15.88 5.64 -5.57
N GLY A 151 15.92 4.62 -6.45
CA GLY A 151 16.72 3.41 -6.25
C GLY A 151 16.06 2.37 -5.35
N MET A 152 14.73 2.37 -5.19
CA MET A 152 14.04 1.43 -4.30
C MET A 152 14.39 -0.03 -4.61
N MET A 153 14.34 -0.43 -5.87
CA MET A 153 14.59 -1.83 -6.25
C MET A 153 16.04 -2.25 -5.96
N GLU A 154 17.00 -1.39 -6.29
CA GLU A 154 18.44 -1.64 -6.14
C GLU A 154 18.89 -1.59 -4.68
N ASN A 155 18.45 -0.56 -3.94
CA ASN A 155 18.85 -0.35 -2.55
C ASN A 155 18.37 -1.46 -1.62
N PHE A 156 17.18 -1.99 -1.87
CA PHE A 156 16.60 -3.09 -1.09
C PHE A 156 16.80 -4.46 -1.75
N LYS A 157 17.42 -4.53 -2.94
CA LYS A 157 17.70 -5.78 -3.69
C LYS A 157 16.45 -6.63 -3.90
N ILE A 158 15.33 -6.00 -4.27
CA ILE A 158 14.04 -6.67 -4.41
C ILE A 158 14.05 -7.55 -5.66
N ASP A 159 13.84 -8.86 -5.49
CA ASP A 159 13.77 -9.83 -6.59
C ASP A 159 12.43 -9.78 -7.32
N GLU A 160 11.33 -9.70 -6.57
CA GLU A 160 9.95 -9.77 -7.08
C GLU A 160 9.05 -8.84 -6.25
N VAL A 161 8.05 -8.24 -6.88
CA VAL A 161 7.05 -7.40 -6.21
C VAL A 161 5.65 -7.97 -6.43
N TYR A 162 4.90 -8.05 -5.35
CA TYR A 162 3.49 -8.44 -5.36
C TYR A 162 2.62 -7.29 -4.85
N GLY A 163 1.57 -6.98 -5.59
CA GLY A 163 0.52 -6.04 -5.21
C GLY A 163 -0.83 -6.71 -5.31
N MET A 164 -1.78 -6.25 -4.53
CA MET A 164 -3.16 -6.72 -4.56
C MET A 164 -4.08 -5.51 -4.66
N HIS A 165 -5.11 -5.62 -5.50
CA HIS A 165 -6.11 -4.57 -5.68
C HIS A 165 -7.51 -5.15 -5.43
N ASN A 166 -8.36 -4.42 -4.69
CA ASN A 166 -9.78 -4.75 -4.60
C ASN A 166 -10.44 -4.56 -5.98
N TRP A 167 -11.36 -5.44 -6.34
CA TRP A 167 -11.99 -5.39 -7.64
C TRP A 167 -13.51 -5.60 -7.53
N PRO A 168 -14.33 -4.62 -7.93
CA PRO A 168 -15.78 -4.80 -8.00
C PRO A 168 -16.16 -5.96 -8.93
N GLY A 169 -17.08 -6.81 -8.49
CA GLY A 169 -17.55 -7.94 -9.26
C GLY A 169 -16.77 -9.25 -9.07
N VAL A 170 -15.65 -9.25 -8.37
CA VAL A 170 -15.01 -10.47 -7.87
C VAL A 170 -15.69 -10.88 -6.56
N GLU A 171 -16.11 -12.14 -6.45
CA GLU A 171 -16.77 -12.66 -5.26
C GLU A 171 -15.86 -12.55 -4.03
N LEU A 172 -16.46 -12.16 -2.89
CA LEU A 172 -15.74 -12.01 -1.63
C LEU A 172 -14.95 -13.28 -1.26
N GLY A 173 -13.68 -13.10 -0.92
CA GLY A 173 -12.77 -14.19 -0.57
C GLY A 173 -12.14 -14.91 -1.76
N LYS A 174 -12.39 -14.45 -2.98
CA LYS A 174 -11.72 -14.96 -4.18
C LYS A 174 -10.65 -14.00 -4.66
N PHE A 175 -9.65 -14.60 -5.33
CA PHE A 175 -8.56 -13.88 -5.98
C PHE A 175 -8.58 -14.19 -7.47
N ALA A 176 -8.29 -13.18 -8.29
CA ALA A 176 -8.10 -13.33 -9.73
C ALA A 176 -6.66 -12.96 -10.08
N ILE A 177 -5.99 -13.83 -10.84
CA ILE A 177 -4.64 -13.60 -11.33
C ILE A 177 -4.48 -14.31 -12.68
N ARG A 178 -3.65 -13.77 -13.56
CA ARG A 178 -3.27 -14.40 -14.84
C ARG A 178 -1.81 -14.11 -15.15
N SER A 179 -1.20 -14.95 -15.97
CA SER A 179 0.13 -14.64 -16.51
C SER A 179 0.02 -13.69 -17.70
N GLY A 180 1.06 -12.89 -17.92
CA GLY A 180 1.12 -11.86 -18.95
C GLY A 180 0.39 -10.57 -18.57
N PRO A 181 0.11 -9.66 -19.52
CA PRO A 181 -0.54 -8.40 -19.25
C PRO A 181 -1.88 -8.58 -18.53
N PHE A 182 -2.06 -7.87 -17.43
CA PHE A 182 -3.25 -7.97 -16.58
C PHE A 182 -4.14 -6.73 -16.70
N PHE A 183 -3.54 -5.54 -16.68
CA PHE A 183 -4.22 -4.27 -16.88
C PHE A 183 -3.95 -3.70 -18.27
N ALA A 184 -4.87 -2.85 -18.75
CA ALA A 184 -4.68 -2.10 -19.99
C ALA A 184 -3.65 -0.96 -19.79
N ALA A 185 -3.00 -0.56 -20.87
CA ALA A 185 -2.26 0.69 -20.91
C ALA A 185 -3.22 1.88 -21.04
N SER A 186 -2.83 3.04 -20.53
CA SER A 186 -3.56 4.29 -20.70
C SER A 186 -2.64 5.36 -21.30
N ASP A 187 -3.22 6.19 -22.19
CA ASP A 187 -2.56 7.34 -22.78
C ASP A 187 -3.35 8.60 -22.45
N PHE A 188 -2.65 9.68 -22.11
CA PHE A 188 -3.25 11.01 -21.92
C PHE A 188 -3.03 11.84 -23.17
N ILE A 189 -4.13 12.35 -23.74
CA ILE A 189 -4.09 13.21 -24.94
C ILE A 189 -4.72 14.54 -24.58
N GLU A 190 -3.97 15.63 -24.81
CA GLU A 190 -4.46 17.00 -24.72
C GLU A 190 -4.49 17.61 -26.12
N ALA A 191 -5.62 18.20 -26.54
CA ALA A 191 -5.77 18.87 -27.81
C ALA A 191 -6.30 20.29 -27.60
N THR A 192 -5.52 21.29 -28.03
CA THR A 192 -5.92 22.69 -28.02
C THR A 192 -6.29 23.13 -29.42
N ILE A 193 -7.53 23.62 -29.61
CA ILE A 193 -8.01 24.17 -30.88
C ILE A 193 -8.12 25.68 -30.72
N SER A 194 -7.36 26.41 -31.53
CA SER A 194 -7.41 27.87 -31.57
C SER A 194 -8.10 28.30 -32.86
N GLY A 195 -9.13 29.16 -32.76
CA GLY A 195 -9.86 29.75 -33.90
C GLY A 195 -9.64 31.25 -34.00
#